data_d7a5f372252fefd54b9cd5c04eb906c7
#
_entry.id   d7a5f372252fefd54b9cd5c04eb906c7
#
_cell.length_a   1.000
_cell.length_b   1.000
_cell.length_c   1.000
_cell.angle_alpha   90.00
_cell.angle_beta   90.00
_cell.angle_gamma   90.00
#
_symmetry.space_group_name_H-M   'P 1'
#
loop_
_entity.id
_entity.type
_entity.pdbx_description
1 polymer ?
#
loop_
_entity_poly.entity_id
_entity_poly.type
_entity_poly.pdbx_seq_one_letter_code
_entity_poly.pdbx_strand_id
1 'polypeptide(L)'
;MDQLNQGNILDQREILSLDEVLNKLNNMIRTEFPLPFWLRCDISKVNLYPYSGHAYPELVQKSNGTIVAQTKAIIWKSDFQRINDKFKTIVGEGLQDGISVVCRARMTFHAVYGFSIVISDIDPDLTLGKLEKERIECIQRLQNEKLFNLNKQTTLATLPKRLAIISVPSSKGYSDFMQTLQLTKDKYNFFIHLFPSLLQGDNASTQLIEALNTIEGVVNYFDCVLIIRGGGGDIGLHCYNNYELCHKIATFPIPVLTGIGHSTNETVAESISFANFITPTALAEFILNKFKTFDDSLEAIKQNISKYSKIIIKEEFKNLSYLKNFLITNSKNIIDDKHRNLSYLKNFLTINAKNIIEKEKSKIANDEKYLSALNPINILRKGYTITSTNGHIIQSYNQVTKGDKIETITSDGKFYSTAD
;
A
#
# COMPACT_ATOMS: atom_id res chain seq x y z
N MET A 1 2.96 -83.30 -45.87
CA MET A 1 3.69 -82.16 -46.50
C MET A 1 2.85 -80.90 -46.21
N ASP A 2 3.10 -80.35 -45.03
CA ASP A 2 2.36 -79.22 -44.55
C ASP A 2 3.17 -77.99 -44.84
N GLN A 3 2.62 -77.09 -45.66
CA GLN A 3 3.18 -75.79 -45.85
C GLN A 3 2.49 -74.82 -44.88
N LEU A 4 3.27 -74.36 -43.91
CA LEU A 4 2.97 -73.33 -42.97
C LEU A 4 2.73 -72.03 -43.73
N ASN A 5 1.49 -71.54 -43.71
CA ASN A 5 1.11 -70.24 -44.14
C ASN A 5 1.43 -69.25 -43.04
N GLN A 6 2.62 -68.62 -43.09
CA GLN A 6 2.95 -67.49 -42.24
C GLN A 6 2.21 -66.23 -42.76
N GLY A 7 1.07 -65.92 -42.17
CA GLY A 7 0.37 -64.68 -42.38
C GLY A 7 1.19 -63.49 -41.90
N ASN A 8 1.59 -62.69 -42.85
CA ASN A 8 2.16 -61.36 -42.61
C ASN A 8 1.14 -60.48 -41.86
N ILE A 9 1.37 -60.32 -40.58
CA ILE A 9 0.75 -59.26 -39.77
C ILE A 9 1.45 -57.97 -40.23
N LEU A 10 1.02 -57.35 -41.33
CA LEU A 10 1.37 -55.99 -41.68
C LEU A 10 0.73 -55.10 -40.66
N ASP A 11 1.57 -54.49 -39.83
CA ASP A 11 1.32 -53.41 -38.91
C ASP A 11 0.50 -52.33 -39.65
N GLN A 12 -0.85 -52.38 -39.55
CA GLN A 12 -1.73 -51.37 -40.12
C GLN A 12 -1.58 -50.08 -39.28
N ARG A 13 -0.50 -49.39 -39.51
CA ARG A 13 -0.36 -48.01 -39.00
C ARG A 13 -1.33 -47.14 -39.81
N GLU A 14 -2.36 -46.64 -39.14
CA GLU A 14 -3.23 -45.63 -39.71
C GLU A 14 -2.40 -44.34 -39.86
N ILE A 15 -1.97 -44.05 -41.10
CA ILE A 15 -1.20 -42.84 -41.37
C ILE A 15 -2.20 -41.75 -41.70
N LEU A 16 -2.37 -40.80 -40.78
CA LEU A 16 -3.20 -39.62 -40.95
C LEU A 16 -2.38 -38.44 -41.44
N SER A 17 -2.90 -37.64 -42.31
CA SER A 17 -2.32 -36.33 -42.65
C SER A 17 -2.49 -35.36 -41.50
N LEU A 18 -1.64 -34.33 -41.46
CA LEU A 18 -1.75 -33.26 -40.44
C LEU A 18 -3.12 -32.57 -40.51
N ASP A 19 -3.65 -32.33 -41.71
CA ASP A 19 -4.97 -31.73 -41.89
C ASP A 19 -6.09 -32.59 -41.34
N GLU A 20 -6.04 -33.92 -41.59
CA GLU A 20 -7.02 -34.86 -41.03
C GLU A 20 -7.03 -34.87 -39.51
N VAL A 21 -5.86 -34.86 -38.88
CA VAL A 21 -5.73 -34.81 -37.42
C VAL A 21 -6.31 -33.51 -36.88
N LEU A 22 -5.94 -32.35 -37.47
CA LEU A 22 -6.40 -31.05 -37.02
C LEU A 22 -7.91 -30.84 -37.29
N ASN A 23 -8.47 -31.41 -38.35
CA ASN A 23 -9.91 -31.43 -38.62
C ASN A 23 -10.67 -32.31 -37.64
N LYS A 24 -10.14 -33.48 -37.28
CA LYS A 24 -10.72 -34.34 -36.22
C LYS A 24 -10.74 -33.55 -34.89
N LEU A 25 -9.64 -32.87 -34.51
CA LEU A 25 -9.58 -32.03 -33.30
C LEU A 25 -10.61 -30.90 -33.33
N ASN A 26 -10.73 -30.19 -34.47
CA ASN A 26 -11.72 -29.13 -34.62
C ASN A 26 -13.16 -29.62 -34.47
N ASN A 27 -13.46 -30.80 -35.03
CA ASN A 27 -14.76 -31.42 -34.89
C ASN A 27 -15.04 -31.88 -33.45
N MET A 28 -14.07 -32.42 -32.75
CA MET A 28 -14.20 -32.76 -31.30
C MET A 28 -14.53 -31.52 -30.48
N ILE A 29 -13.80 -30.38 -30.67
CA ILE A 29 -14.06 -29.13 -29.96
C ILE A 29 -15.47 -28.62 -30.26
N ARG A 30 -15.93 -28.67 -31.52
CA ARG A 30 -17.28 -28.25 -31.90
C ARG A 30 -18.37 -29.12 -31.32
N THR A 31 -18.11 -30.43 -31.17
CA THR A 31 -19.08 -31.40 -30.62
C THR A 31 -19.19 -31.23 -29.10
N GLU A 32 -18.07 -31.11 -28.41
CA GLU A 32 -18.05 -30.99 -26.96
C GLU A 32 -18.47 -29.58 -26.46
N PHE A 33 -18.16 -28.54 -27.24
CA PHE A 33 -18.48 -27.13 -26.90
C PHE A 33 -19.29 -26.45 -28.02
N PRO A 34 -20.52 -26.93 -28.31
CA PRO A 34 -21.32 -26.42 -29.43
C PRO A 34 -21.87 -25.01 -29.18
N LEU A 35 -22.06 -24.65 -27.92
CA LEU A 35 -22.63 -23.37 -27.48
C LEU A 35 -21.60 -22.53 -26.73
N PRO A 36 -21.75 -21.19 -26.77
CA PRO A 36 -21.00 -20.31 -25.87
C PRO A 36 -21.28 -20.64 -24.41
N PHE A 37 -20.25 -20.57 -23.57
CA PHE A 37 -20.33 -20.82 -22.14
C PHE A 37 -19.76 -19.64 -21.36
N TRP A 38 -20.09 -19.54 -20.08
CA TRP A 38 -19.50 -18.56 -19.17
C TRP A 38 -18.20 -19.12 -18.59
N LEU A 39 -17.10 -18.37 -18.78
CA LEU A 39 -15.76 -18.71 -18.32
C LEU A 39 -15.32 -17.68 -17.29
N ARG A 40 -14.85 -18.14 -16.13
CA ARG A 40 -14.15 -17.33 -15.16
C ARG A 40 -12.64 -17.44 -15.36
N CYS A 41 -11.95 -16.34 -15.54
CA CYS A 41 -10.50 -16.29 -15.74
C CYS A 41 -9.96 -14.92 -15.37
N ASP A 42 -8.63 -14.82 -15.26
CA ASP A 42 -7.93 -13.55 -15.10
C ASP A 42 -7.37 -13.14 -16.48
N ILE A 43 -7.47 -11.86 -16.82
CA ILE A 43 -6.85 -11.29 -18.01
C ILE A 43 -5.47 -10.77 -17.59
N SER A 44 -4.38 -11.46 -17.97
CA SER A 44 -3.04 -11.01 -17.63
C SER A 44 -2.60 -9.82 -18.48
N LYS A 45 -2.98 -9.81 -19.76
CA LYS A 45 -2.74 -8.71 -20.72
C LYS A 45 -3.88 -8.60 -21.70
N VAL A 46 -4.29 -7.36 -22.02
CA VAL A 46 -5.38 -7.10 -22.97
C VAL A 46 -4.89 -7.11 -24.43
N ASN A 47 -3.67 -6.66 -24.71
CA ASN A 47 -3.03 -6.61 -26.02
C ASN A 47 -3.95 -6.05 -27.13
N LEU A 48 -4.29 -4.77 -27.01
CA LEU A 48 -5.10 -4.07 -28.04
C LEU A 48 -4.24 -3.70 -29.24
N TYR A 49 -4.71 -4.07 -30.44
CA TYR A 49 -4.07 -3.71 -31.72
C TYR A 49 -4.76 -2.49 -32.34
N PRO A 50 -4.13 -1.30 -32.32
CA PRO A 50 -4.77 -0.05 -32.77
C PRO A 50 -5.26 -0.05 -34.23
N TYR A 51 -4.52 -0.72 -35.13
CA TYR A 51 -4.87 -0.76 -36.56
C TYR A 51 -6.12 -1.58 -36.84
N SER A 52 -6.28 -2.74 -36.20
CA SER A 52 -7.44 -3.61 -36.44
C SER A 52 -8.59 -3.31 -35.46
N GLY A 53 -8.27 -2.74 -34.31
CA GLY A 53 -9.21 -2.54 -33.21
C GLY A 53 -9.59 -3.84 -32.48
N HIS A 54 -8.94 -4.96 -32.80
CA HIS A 54 -9.13 -6.22 -32.10
C HIS A 54 -8.26 -6.27 -30.86
N ALA A 55 -8.75 -6.94 -29.81
CA ALA A 55 -7.95 -7.25 -28.63
C ALA A 55 -7.62 -8.75 -28.62
N TYR A 56 -6.40 -9.06 -28.18
CA TYR A 56 -5.91 -10.44 -28.05
C TYR A 56 -5.48 -10.68 -26.58
N PRO A 57 -6.44 -10.79 -25.66
CA PRO A 57 -6.12 -10.97 -24.26
C PRO A 57 -5.49 -12.32 -23.98
N GLU A 58 -4.58 -12.32 -23.01
CA GLU A 58 -4.03 -13.54 -22.44
C GLU A 58 -4.85 -13.91 -21.19
N LEU A 59 -5.55 -15.03 -21.26
CA LEU A 59 -6.34 -15.56 -20.16
C LEU A 59 -5.48 -16.49 -19.32
N VAL A 60 -5.51 -16.30 -18.02
CA VAL A 60 -4.80 -17.14 -17.07
C VAL A 60 -5.72 -17.56 -15.93
N GLN A 61 -5.44 -18.73 -15.37
CA GLN A 61 -6.00 -19.15 -14.10
C GLN A 61 -4.88 -19.47 -13.15
N LYS A 62 -4.92 -18.85 -11.97
CA LYS A 62 -3.93 -19.05 -10.92
C LYS A 62 -4.53 -19.90 -9.81
N SER A 63 -3.73 -20.80 -9.25
CA SER A 63 -4.04 -21.51 -8.03
C SER A 63 -2.82 -21.48 -7.12
N ASN A 64 -2.99 -21.02 -5.88
CA ASN A 64 -1.90 -20.87 -4.91
C ASN A 64 -0.69 -20.06 -5.44
N GLY A 65 -0.96 -18.99 -6.22
CA GLY A 65 0.09 -18.14 -6.80
C GLY A 65 0.77 -18.68 -8.06
N THR A 66 0.49 -19.93 -8.46
CA THR A 66 1.02 -20.54 -9.70
C THR A 66 -0.02 -20.53 -10.81
N ILE A 67 0.43 -20.31 -12.06
CA ILE A 67 -0.42 -20.40 -13.24
C ILE A 67 -0.70 -21.87 -13.50
N VAL A 68 -1.99 -22.27 -13.40
CA VAL A 68 -2.45 -23.65 -13.68
C VAL A 68 -3.03 -23.82 -15.07
N ALA A 69 -3.47 -22.73 -15.69
CA ALA A 69 -3.95 -22.71 -17.08
C ALA A 69 -3.67 -21.35 -17.71
N GLN A 70 -3.28 -21.38 -18.99
CA GLN A 70 -3.08 -20.17 -19.80
C GLN A 70 -3.50 -20.42 -21.23
N THR A 71 -4.17 -19.45 -21.85
CA THR A 71 -4.54 -19.51 -23.25
C THR A 71 -4.68 -18.10 -23.83
N LYS A 72 -4.62 -18.01 -25.17
CA LYS A 72 -4.91 -16.76 -25.89
C LYS A 72 -6.39 -16.67 -26.19
N ALA A 73 -6.91 -15.46 -26.11
CA ALA A 73 -8.28 -15.18 -26.51
C ALA A 73 -8.32 -14.11 -27.60
N ILE A 74 -9.47 -13.94 -28.21
CA ILE A 74 -9.77 -12.96 -29.24
C ILE A 74 -11.04 -12.24 -28.84
N ILE A 75 -11.00 -10.90 -28.86
CA ILE A 75 -12.19 -10.05 -28.77
C ILE A 75 -12.23 -9.21 -30.06
N TRP A 76 -13.25 -9.44 -30.86
CA TRP A 76 -13.42 -8.70 -32.12
C TRP A 76 -13.72 -7.22 -31.84
N LYS A 77 -13.38 -6.34 -32.76
CA LYS A 77 -13.49 -4.88 -32.62
C LYS A 77 -14.86 -4.42 -32.10
N SER A 78 -15.94 -4.92 -32.69
CA SER A 78 -17.31 -4.58 -32.30
C SER A 78 -17.64 -5.01 -30.88
N ASP A 79 -17.21 -6.23 -30.50
CA ASP A 79 -17.42 -6.77 -29.15
C ASP A 79 -16.53 -6.05 -28.15
N PHE A 80 -15.27 -5.75 -28.50
CA PHE A 80 -14.37 -5.02 -27.62
C PHE A 80 -14.91 -3.63 -27.28
N GLN A 81 -15.38 -2.89 -28.28
CA GLN A 81 -15.98 -1.57 -28.05
C GLN A 81 -17.18 -1.68 -27.10
N ARG A 82 -18.14 -2.56 -27.42
CA ARG A 82 -19.34 -2.78 -26.61
C ARG A 82 -19.02 -3.20 -25.17
N ILE A 83 -18.11 -4.17 -25.00
CA ILE A 83 -17.67 -4.66 -23.70
C ILE A 83 -16.98 -3.54 -22.92
N ASN A 84 -16.06 -2.82 -23.57
CA ASN A 84 -15.28 -1.77 -22.94
C ASN A 84 -16.15 -0.58 -22.50
N ASP A 85 -17.16 -0.21 -23.31
CA ASP A 85 -18.10 0.85 -22.96
C ASP A 85 -19.04 0.43 -21.81
N LYS A 86 -19.53 -0.82 -21.84
CA LYS A 86 -20.32 -1.40 -20.75
C LYS A 86 -19.51 -1.43 -19.44
N PHE A 87 -18.25 -1.82 -19.54
CA PHE A 87 -17.33 -1.87 -18.40
C PHE A 87 -17.07 -0.47 -17.84
N LYS A 88 -16.82 0.52 -18.70
CA LYS A 88 -16.65 1.93 -18.29
C LYS A 88 -17.88 2.49 -17.58
N THR A 89 -19.07 2.13 -18.05
CA THR A 89 -20.31 2.64 -17.47
C THR A 89 -20.59 2.06 -16.08
N ILE A 90 -20.27 0.78 -15.86
CA ILE A 90 -20.62 0.06 -14.61
C ILE A 90 -19.47 0.12 -13.60
N VAL A 91 -18.24 -0.03 -14.07
CA VAL A 91 -17.03 -0.17 -13.23
C VAL A 91 -16.21 1.13 -13.18
N GLY A 92 -16.53 2.12 -14.02
CA GLY A 92 -15.83 3.40 -14.10
C GLY A 92 -14.62 3.40 -15.05
N GLU A 93 -14.08 2.25 -15.41
CA GLU A 93 -12.92 2.11 -16.30
C GLU A 93 -13.12 1.05 -17.37
N GLY A 94 -12.31 1.12 -18.43
CA GLY A 94 -12.28 0.09 -19.46
C GLY A 94 -11.58 -1.19 -18.99
N LEU A 95 -11.63 -2.19 -19.85
CA LEU A 95 -10.95 -3.47 -19.62
C LEU A 95 -9.43 -3.25 -19.54
N GLN A 96 -8.80 -3.73 -18.47
CA GLN A 96 -7.37 -3.54 -18.19
C GLN A 96 -6.67 -4.87 -17.90
N ASP A 97 -5.32 -4.81 -17.88
CA ASP A 97 -4.49 -5.93 -17.48
C ASP A 97 -4.70 -6.27 -15.99
N GLY A 98 -4.66 -7.56 -15.67
CA GLY A 98 -4.72 -8.02 -14.29
C GLY A 98 -6.11 -8.17 -13.69
N ILE A 99 -7.15 -8.06 -14.47
CA ILE A 99 -8.53 -8.14 -13.98
C ILE A 99 -9.08 -9.57 -14.05
N SER A 100 -9.74 -10.00 -12.97
CA SER A 100 -10.52 -11.23 -12.96
C SER A 100 -11.91 -10.99 -13.52
N VAL A 101 -12.30 -11.73 -14.54
CA VAL A 101 -13.55 -11.53 -15.24
C VAL A 101 -14.37 -12.80 -15.36
N VAL A 102 -15.69 -12.63 -15.53
CA VAL A 102 -16.59 -13.69 -16.02
C VAL A 102 -17.00 -13.30 -17.44
N CYS A 103 -16.53 -14.06 -18.41
CA CYS A 103 -16.76 -13.76 -19.82
C CYS A 103 -17.57 -14.84 -20.53
N ARG A 104 -18.37 -14.43 -21.51
CA ARG A 104 -19.07 -15.34 -22.41
C ARG A 104 -18.13 -15.74 -23.55
N ALA A 105 -17.70 -16.97 -23.53
CA ALA A 105 -16.64 -17.51 -24.35
C ALA A 105 -17.14 -18.59 -25.30
N ARG A 106 -16.47 -18.74 -26.44
CA ARG A 106 -16.61 -19.84 -27.38
C ARG A 106 -15.23 -20.38 -27.71
N MET A 107 -15.06 -21.68 -27.67
CA MET A 107 -13.84 -22.31 -28.16
C MET A 107 -13.79 -22.31 -29.69
N THR A 108 -12.62 -22.02 -30.25
CA THR A 108 -12.35 -22.07 -31.68
C THR A 108 -11.00 -22.70 -31.93
N PHE A 109 -10.90 -23.47 -32.99
CA PHE A 109 -9.65 -24.03 -33.43
C PHE A 109 -9.47 -23.76 -34.91
N HIS A 110 -8.30 -23.28 -35.29
CA HIS A 110 -7.92 -23.05 -36.67
C HIS A 110 -6.64 -23.83 -37.00
N ALA A 111 -6.63 -24.57 -38.09
CA ALA A 111 -5.54 -25.47 -38.45
C ALA A 111 -4.16 -24.77 -38.52
N VAL A 112 -4.12 -23.47 -38.88
CA VAL A 112 -2.89 -22.68 -38.99
C VAL A 112 -2.58 -21.90 -37.72
N TYR A 113 -3.61 -21.33 -37.04
CA TYR A 113 -3.42 -20.44 -35.89
C TYR A 113 -3.61 -21.12 -34.56
N GLY A 114 -4.01 -22.39 -34.55
CA GLY A 114 -4.18 -23.19 -33.33
C GLY A 114 -5.45 -22.91 -32.57
N PHE A 115 -5.43 -23.24 -31.30
CA PHE A 115 -6.53 -23.07 -30.36
C PHE A 115 -6.63 -21.62 -29.88
N SER A 116 -7.86 -21.09 -29.81
CA SER A 116 -8.16 -19.79 -29.21
C SER A 116 -9.57 -19.76 -28.64
N ILE A 117 -9.78 -18.87 -27.68
CA ILE A 117 -11.08 -18.59 -27.06
C ILE A 117 -11.58 -17.25 -27.64
N VAL A 118 -12.76 -17.24 -28.23
CA VAL A 118 -13.42 -16.01 -28.68
C VAL A 118 -14.35 -15.52 -27.57
N ILE A 119 -14.11 -14.34 -27.08
CA ILE A 119 -14.94 -13.68 -26.06
C ILE A 119 -15.95 -12.79 -26.76
N SER A 120 -17.24 -13.03 -26.50
CA SER A 120 -18.33 -12.25 -27.06
C SER A 120 -18.97 -11.27 -26.08
N ASP A 121 -18.84 -11.48 -24.77
CA ASP A 121 -19.33 -10.59 -23.71
C ASP A 121 -18.56 -10.78 -22.41
N ILE A 122 -18.61 -9.78 -21.54
CA ILE A 122 -18.08 -9.85 -20.16
C ILE A 122 -19.16 -9.35 -19.22
N ASP A 123 -19.34 -10.02 -18.10
CA ASP A 123 -20.28 -9.62 -17.05
C ASP A 123 -19.58 -8.74 -16.01
N PRO A 124 -19.81 -7.41 -16.02
CA PRO A 124 -19.19 -6.51 -15.05
C PRO A 124 -19.74 -6.68 -13.63
N ASP A 125 -21.02 -7.03 -13.48
CA ASP A 125 -21.66 -7.14 -12.15
C ASP A 125 -21.09 -8.33 -11.37
N LEU A 126 -20.87 -9.47 -12.03
CA LEU A 126 -20.22 -10.62 -11.42
C LEU A 126 -18.75 -10.34 -11.11
N THR A 127 -18.09 -9.49 -11.90
CA THR A 127 -16.71 -9.04 -11.65
C THR A 127 -16.65 -8.15 -10.41
N LEU A 128 -17.53 -7.16 -10.30
CA LEU A 128 -17.64 -6.28 -9.12
C LEU A 128 -18.02 -7.06 -7.86
N GLY A 129 -19.00 -7.96 -7.98
CA GLY A 129 -19.42 -8.79 -6.85
C GLY A 129 -18.28 -9.65 -6.29
N LYS A 130 -17.37 -10.13 -7.14
CA LYS A 130 -16.17 -10.86 -6.70
C LYS A 130 -15.18 -9.95 -5.97
N LEU A 131 -14.88 -8.79 -6.54
CA LEU A 131 -13.96 -7.82 -5.94
C LEU A 131 -14.44 -7.34 -4.57
N GLU A 132 -15.74 -7.07 -4.45
CA GLU A 132 -16.34 -6.68 -3.16
C GLU A 132 -16.33 -7.84 -2.15
N LYS A 133 -16.56 -9.06 -2.59
CA LYS A 133 -16.45 -10.24 -1.73
C LYS A 133 -15.02 -10.42 -1.21
N GLU A 134 -14.01 -10.33 -2.07
CA GLU A 134 -12.59 -10.39 -1.69
C GLU A 134 -12.23 -9.27 -0.70
N ARG A 135 -12.77 -8.07 -0.90
CA ARG A 135 -12.61 -6.94 0.03
C ARG A 135 -13.20 -7.25 1.41
N ILE A 136 -14.43 -7.76 1.46
CA ILE A 136 -15.11 -8.13 2.71
C ILE A 136 -14.35 -9.24 3.43
N GLU A 137 -13.92 -10.29 2.72
CA GLU A 137 -13.15 -11.39 3.27
C GLU A 137 -11.82 -10.91 3.86
N CYS A 138 -11.13 -9.99 3.18
CA CYS A 138 -9.90 -9.37 3.67
C CYS A 138 -10.14 -8.60 4.97
N ILE A 139 -11.18 -7.77 5.03
CA ILE A 139 -11.54 -7.01 6.23
C ILE A 139 -11.86 -7.95 7.40
N GLN A 140 -12.70 -8.97 7.17
CA GLN A 140 -13.08 -9.93 8.21
C GLN A 140 -11.86 -10.67 8.77
N ARG A 141 -10.94 -11.07 7.90
CA ARG A 141 -9.72 -11.74 8.31
C ARG A 141 -8.83 -10.85 9.17
N LEU A 142 -8.60 -9.60 8.76
CA LEU A 142 -7.83 -8.62 9.53
C LEU A 142 -8.49 -8.28 10.88
N GLN A 143 -9.82 -8.26 10.94
CA GLN A 143 -10.56 -8.04 12.19
C GLN A 143 -10.41 -9.23 13.14
N ASN A 144 -10.55 -10.47 12.64
CA ASN A 144 -10.39 -11.68 13.41
C ASN A 144 -8.97 -11.81 14.01
N GLU A 145 -7.97 -11.38 13.25
CA GLU A 145 -6.56 -11.34 13.68
C GLU A 145 -6.24 -10.10 14.54
N LYS A 146 -7.19 -9.20 14.80
CA LYS A 146 -7.03 -7.94 15.55
C LYS A 146 -6.02 -6.98 14.95
N LEU A 147 -5.78 -7.07 13.64
CA LEU A 147 -4.79 -6.25 12.93
C LEU A 147 -5.39 -4.95 12.36
N PHE A 148 -6.71 -4.91 12.19
CA PHE A 148 -7.41 -3.83 11.47
C PHE A 148 -7.08 -2.41 11.95
N ASN A 149 -6.82 -2.24 13.24
CA ASN A 149 -6.52 -0.93 13.85
C ASN A 149 -5.08 -0.82 14.35
N LEU A 150 -4.20 -1.78 14.06
CA LEU A 150 -2.87 -1.83 14.66
C LEU A 150 -2.01 -0.65 14.20
N ASN A 151 -1.97 -0.34 12.91
CA ASN A 151 -1.20 0.80 12.40
C ASN A 151 -1.79 2.14 12.86
N LYS A 152 -3.11 2.24 13.06
CA LYS A 152 -3.76 3.43 13.62
C LYS A 152 -3.33 3.76 15.05
N GLN A 153 -2.83 2.76 15.78
CA GLN A 153 -2.34 2.92 17.16
C GLN A 153 -0.87 3.33 17.22
N THR A 154 -0.18 3.37 16.08
CA THR A 154 1.20 3.88 16.01
C THR A 154 1.23 5.38 16.30
N THR A 155 2.37 5.91 16.67
CA THR A 155 2.50 7.32 17.01
C THR A 155 3.21 8.07 15.90
N LEU A 156 2.51 9.00 15.26
CA LEU A 156 3.11 9.93 14.31
C LEU A 156 3.93 10.99 15.07
N ALA A 157 5.17 11.21 14.64
CA ALA A 157 6.00 12.29 15.17
C ALA A 157 5.26 13.63 15.14
N THR A 158 5.47 14.47 16.14
CA THR A 158 4.84 15.81 16.19
C THR A 158 5.19 16.63 14.96
N LEU A 159 6.43 16.52 14.49
CA LEU A 159 6.95 17.16 13.27
C LEU A 159 7.59 16.08 12.38
N PRO A 160 6.81 15.39 11.53
CA PRO A 160 7.32 14.32 10.68
C PRO A 160 8.14 14.93 9.53
N LYS A 161 9.46 14.95 9.68
CA LYS A 161 10.40 15.52 8.69
C LYS A 161 10.96 14.50 7.72
N ARG A 162 11.04 13.24 8.12
CA ARG A 162 11.69 12.16 7.37
C ARG A 162 10.62 11.26 6.77
N LEU A 163 10.37 11.46 5.48
CA LEU A 163 9.25 10.85 4.77
C LEU A 163 9.76 9.76 3.82
N ALA A 164 9.33 8.52 4.02
CA ALA A 164 9.49 7.46 3.04
C ALA A 164 8.28 7.49 2.10
N ILE A 165 8.48 7.73 0.82
CA ILE A 165 7.40 7.81 -0.17
C ILE A 165 7.45 6.59 -1.07
N ILE A 166 6.34 5.87 -1.18
CA ILE A 166 6.15 4.80 -2.16
C ILE A 166 5.28 5.37 -3.28
N SER A 167 5.84 5.50 -4.48
CA SER A 167 5.14 6.05 -5.63
C SER A 167 5.83 5.70 -6.95
N VAL A 168 5.16 5.98 -8.07
CA VAL A 168 5.78 5.99 -9.40
C VAL A 168 6.43 7.36 -9.60
N PRO A 169 7.74 7.45 -9.93
CA PRO A 169 8.46 8.72 -10.09
C PRO A 169 7.80 9.70 -11.08
N SER A 170 7.22 9.18 -12.15
CA SER A 170 6.53 9.95 -13.20
C SER A 170 5.03 10.21 -12.93
N SER A 171 4.52 9.76 -11.77
CA SER A 171 3.09 9.92 -11.48
C SER A 171 2.72 11.38 -11.20
N LYS A 172 1.55 11.78 -11.69
CA LYS A 172 1.00 13.11 -11.41
C LYS A 172 0.81 13.34 -9.91
N GLY A 173 0.32 12.33 -9.17
CA GLY A 173 0.11 12.46 -7.73
C GLY A 173 1.39 12.70 -6.94
N TYR A 174 2.49 12.05 -7.30
CA TYR A 174 3.80 12.33 -6.70
C TYR A 174 4.26 13.77 -7.03
N SER A 175 4.10 14.19 -8.29
CA SER A 175 4.42 15.55 -8.71
C SER A 175 3.60 16.60 -7.95
N ASP A 176 2.28 16.40 -7.83
CA ASP A 176 1.37 17.33 -7.11
C ASP A 176 1.72 17.39 -5.61
N PHE A 177 2.02 16.25 -5.00
CA PHE A 177 2.50 16.17 -3.61
C PHE A 177 3.80 16.97 -3.42
N MET A 178 4.79 16.74 -4.27
CA MET A 178 6.08 17.43 -4.21
C MET A 178 5.93 18.93 -4.45
N GLN A 179 5.11 19.33 -5.40
CA GLN A 179 4.82 20.75 -5.68
C GLN A 179 4.21 21.43 -4.46
N THR A 180 3.25 20.78 -3.79
CA THR A 180 2.63 21.32 -2.57
C THR A 180 3.64 21.52 -1.45
N LEU A 181 4.56 20.58 -1.23
CA LEU A 181 5.62 20.74 -0.24
C LEU A 181 6.64 21.81 -0.63
N GLN A 182 6.96 21.94 -1.93
CA GLN A 182 7.91 22.92 -2.43
C GLN A 182 7.43 24.36 -2.21
N LEU A 183 6.13 24.63 -2.19
CA LEU A 183 5.57 25.97 -1.88
C LEU A 183 5.99 26.50 -0.51
N THR A 184 6.42 25.62 0.39
CA THR A 184 6.82 25.99 1.75
C THR A 184 8.29 25.67 2.05
N LYS A 185 9.11 25.41 1.01
CA LYS A 185 10.50 24.99 1.15
C LYS A 185 11.37 26.00 1.89
N ASP A 186 11.09 27.29 1.75
CA ASP A 186 11.83 28.34 2.46
C ASP A 186 11.60 28.31 3.97
N LYS A 187 10.51 27.69 4.41
CA LYS A 187 10.11 27.61 5.81
C LYS A 187 10.33 26.25 6.44
N TYR A 188 10.04 25.17 5.69
CA TYR A 188 10.12 23.79 6.18
C TYR A 188 10.96 22.93 5.25
N ASN A 189 11.97 22.24 5.80
CA ASN A 189 12.79 21.29 5.07
C ASN A 189 12.39 19.87 5.46
N PHE A 190 12.09 19.06 4.43
CA PHE A 190 11.76 17.65 4.56
C PHE A 190 12.88 16.78 3.98
N PHE A 191 13.23 15.72 4.67
CA PHE A 191 14.02 14.63 4.12
C PHE A 191 13.06 13.64 3.46
N ILE A 192 13.10 13.56 2.15
CA ILE A 192 12.19 12.73 1.35
C ILE A 192 13.01 11.68 0.64
N HIS A 193 12.65 10.40 0.82
CA HIS A 193 13.21 9.31 0.05
C HIS A 193 12.11 8.59 -0.71
N LEU A 194 12.26 8.51 -2.03
CA LEU A 194 11.31 7.82 -2.91
C LEU A 194 11.72 6.36 -3.09
N PHE A 195 10.79 5.47 -2.80
CA PHE A 195 10.86 4.04 -3.09
C PHE A 195 9.98 3.77 -4.31
N PRO A 196 10.57 3.58 -5.50
CA PRO A 196 9.80 3.37 -6.72
C PRO A 196 9.02 2.05 -6.64
N SER A 197 7.72 2.09 -6.96
CA SER A 197 6.87 0.92 -6.98
C SER A 197 5.75 1.09 -7.99
N LEU A 198 5.31 0.00 -8.62
CA LEU A 198 4.07 0.00 -9.37
C LEU A 198 2.90 0.16 -8.39
N LEU A 199 1.92 0.97 -8.78
CA LEU A 199 0.78 1.33 -7.94
C LEU A 199 -0.55 0.78 -8.50
N GLN A 200 -0.50 0.02 -9.58
CA GLN A 200 -1.65 -0.60 -10.24
C GLN A 200 -1.23 -1.83 -11.04
N GLY A 201 -2.17 -2.72 -11.29
CA GLY A 201 -1.95 -3.99 -11.98
C GLY A 201 -1.56 -5.14 -11.04
N ASP A 202 -1.43 -6.35 -11.58
CA ASP A 202 -1.26 -7.61 -10.83
C ASP A 202 -0.02 -7.63 -9.92
N ASN A 203 1.07 -7.02 -10.36
CA ASN A 203 2.32 -7.03 -9.62
C ASN A 203 2.44 -5.87 -8.61
N ALA A 204 1.44 -4.98 -8.54
CA ALA A 204 1.51 -3.81 -7.68
C ALA A 204 1.55 -4.20 -6.19
N SER A 205 0.73 -5.14 -5.75
CA SER A 205 0.73 -5.61 -4.36
C SER A 205 2.09 -6.19 -3.95
N THR A 206 2.70 -6.99 -4.81
CA THR A 206 4.03 -7.58 -4.56
C THR A 206 5.10 -6.51 -4.45
N GLN A 207 5.14 -5.57 -5.40
CA GLN A 207 6.13 -4.48 -5.38
C GLN A 207 5.93 -3.52 -4.20
N LEU A 208 4.69 -3.26 -3.81
CA LEU A 208 4.39 -2.47 -2.60
C LEU A 208 4.90 -3.17 -1.34
N ILE A 209 4.73 -4.49 -1.24
CA ILE A 209 5.26 -5.29 -0.13
C ILE A 209 6.80 -5.26 -0.13
N GLU A 210 7.45 -5.39 -1.29
CA GLU A 210 8.90 -5.29 -1.43
C GLU A 210 9.42 -3.90 -1.00
N ALA A 211 8.75 -2.83 -1.43
CA ALA A 211 9.08 -1.47 -1.01
C ALA A 211 8.92 -1.30 0.51
N LEU A 212 7.83 -1.79 1.10
CA LEU A 212 7.61 -1.78 2.55
C LEU A 212 8.67 -2.60 3.28
N ASN A 213 9.07 -3.77 2.77
CA ASN A 213 10.15 -4.57 3.34
C ASN A 213 11.49 -3.83 3.32
N THR A 214 11.77 -3.12 2.22
CA THR A 214 12.99 -2.30 2.09
C THR A 214 12.98 -1.16 3.11
N ILE A 215 11.85 -0.47 3.28
CA ILE A 215 11.69 0.61 4.26
C ILE A 215 11.83 0.06 5.69
N GLU A 216 11.27 -1.11 5.96
CA GLU A 216 11.37 -1.75 7.28
C GLU A 216 12.81 -2.04 7.68
N GLY A 217 13.68 -2.39 6.71
CA GLY A 217 15.12 -2.56 6.93
C GLY A 217 15.83 -1.30 7.42
N VAL A 218 15.26 -0.12 7.15
CA VAL A 218 15.81 1.20 7.49
C VAL A 218 14.79 2.08 8.23
N VAL A 219 13.85 1.47 8.93
CA VAL A 219 12.69 2.16 9.54
C VAL A 219 13.08 3.30 10.48
N ASN A 220 14.20 3.20 11.18
CA ASN A 220 14.69 4.21 12.11
C ASN A 220 15.05 5.56 11.45
N TYR A 221 15.22 5.57 10.14
CA TYR A 221 15.50 6.80 9.38
C TYR A 221 14.25 7.58 8.99
N PHE A 222 13.05 7.02 9.20
CA PHE A 222 11.79 7.63 8.76
C PHE A 222 10.83 7.84 9.91
N ASP A 223 10.03 8.91 9.81
CA ASP A 223 9.00 9.24 10.77
C ASP A 223 7.64 8.66 10.35
N CYS A 224 7.43 8.45 9.06
CA CYS A 224 6.25 7.81 8.48
C CYS A 224 6.51 7.33 7.05
N VAL A 225 5.61 6.45 6.58
CA VAL A 225 5.54 6.00 5.19
C VAL A 225 4.34 6.63 4.52
N LEU A 226 4.51 7.10 3.30
CA LEU A 226 3.45 7.70 2.48
C LEU A 226 3.27 6.86 1.22
N ILE A 227 2.09 6.29 1.00
CA ILE A 227 1.74 5.62 -0.24
C ILE A 227 0.94 6.60 -1.09
N ILE A 228 1.55 7.08 -2.18
CA ILE A 228 0.99 8.15 -3.01
C ILE A 228 0.71 7.62 -4.40
N ARG A 229 -0.57 7.63 -4.80
CA ARG A 229 -1.00 7.32 -6.16
C ARG A 229 -1.57 8.58 -6.82
N GLY A 230 -1.18 8.84 -8.05
CA GLY A 230 -1.83 9.84 -8.90
C GLY A 230 -3.07 9.28 -9.55
N GLY A 231 -3.96 10.15 -10.00
CA GLY A 231 -5.25 9.82 -10.58
C GLY A 231 -5.22 8.65 -11.57
N GLY A 232 -6.25 7.84 -11.53
CA GLY A 232 -6.54 6.63 -12.28
C GLY A 232 -7.87 6.10 -11.76
N GLY A 233 -8.58 5.28 -12.51
CA GLY A 233 -9.90 4.84 -12.10
C GLY A 233 -9.89 3.72 -11.05
N ASP A 234 -11.09 3.24 -10.72
CA ASP A 234 -11.37 2.33 -9.59
C ASP A 234 -10.79 0.91 -9.75
N ILE A 235 -10.66 0.42 -10.95
CA ILE A 235 -10.22 -0.98 -11.21
C ILE A 235 -8.78 -1.21 -10.79
N GLY A 236 -7.90 -0.22 -10.96
CA GLY A 236 -6.52 -0.34 -10.53
C GLY A 236 -6.33 -0.40 -9.02
N LEU A 237 -7.40 -0.22 -8.24
CA LEU A 237 -7.37 -0.20 -6.77
C LEU A 237 -7.52 -1.59 -6.13
N HIS A 238 -7.90 -2.62 -6.86
CA HIS A 238 -8.09 -3.98 -6.30
C HIS A 238 -6.83 -4.54 -5.63
N CYS A 239 -5.63 -4.16 -6.11
CA CYS A 239 -4.36 -4.57 -5.50
C CYS A 239 -4.23 -4.10 -4.04
N TYR A 240 -4.90 -3.00 -3.65
CA TYR A 240 -4.92 -2.47 -2.28
C TYR A 240 -5.90 -3.22 -1.35
N ASN A 241 -6.66 -4.18 -1.88
CA ASN A 241 -7.49 -5.11 -1.11
C ASN A 241 -6.80 -6.46 -0.89
N ASN A 242 -5.57 -6.62 -1.40
CA ASN A 242 -4.78 -7.83 -1.20
C ASN A 242 -4.44 -8.01 0.28
N TYR A 243 -4.75 -9.19 0.83
CA TYR A 243 -4.57 -9.47 2.25
C TYR A 243 -3.09 -9.35 2.71
N GLU A 244 -2.14 -9.82 1.92
CA GLU A 244 -0.72 -9.77 2.30
C GLU A 244 -0.20 -8.35 2.38
N LEU A 245 -0.59 -7.49 1.43
CA LEU A 245 -0.29 -6.07 1.47
C LEU A 245 -0.94 -5.40 2.69
N CYS A 246 -2.22 -5.67 2.91
CA CYS A 246 -2.95 -5.13 4.05
C CYS A 246 -2.37 -5.60 5.39
N HIS A 247 -2.02 -6.87 5.50
CA HIS A 247 -1.32 -7.39 6.68
C HIS A 247 0.00 -6.66 6.93
N LYS A 248 0.79 -6.44 5.86
CA LYS A 248 2.06 -5.73 5.95
C LYS A 248 1.89 -4.27 6.39
N ILE A 249 0.89 -3.57 5.86
CA ILE A 249 0.56 -2.20 6.28
C ILE A 249 0.09 -2.17 7.74
N ALA A 250 -0.81 -3.07 8.11
CA ALA A 250 -1.35 -3.14 9.47
C ALA A 250 -0.27 -3.36 10.52
N THR A 251 0.69 -4.23 10.22
CA THR A 251 1.79 -4.60 11.14
C THR A 251 3.02 -3.69 11.02
N PHE A 252 2.96 -2.65 10.17
CA PHE A 252 4.11 -1.78 9.95
C PHE A 252 4.46 -0.98 11.22
N PRO A 253 5.75 -0.89 11.61
CA PRO A 253 6.15 -0.36 12.91
C PRO A 253 6.02 1.16 13.05
N ILE A 254 5.93 1.90 11.94
CA ILE A 254 5.69 3.34 11.92
C ILE A 254 4.40 3.67 11.17
N PRO A 255 3.83 4.88 11.37
CA PRO A 255 2.61 5.27 10.68
C PRO A 255 2.72 5.15 9.16
N VAL A 256 1.74 4.51 8.55
CA VAL A 256 1.56 4.47 7.10
C VAL A 256 0.38 5.37 6.75
N LEU A 257 0.60 6.38 5.91
CA LEU A 257 -0.43 7.28 5.42
C LEU A 257 -0.64 7.04 3.93
N THR A 258 -1.88 7.13 3.49
CA THR A 258 -2.25 6.89 2.10
C THR A 258 -2.83 8.13 1.45
N GLY A 259 -2.45 8.38 0.21
CA GLY A 259 -3.03 9.37 -0.68
C GLY A 259 -3.27 8.71 -2.04
N ILE A 260 -4.15 7.68 -2.04
CA ILE A 260 -4.38 6.82 -3.21
C ILE A 260 -5.48 7.40 -4.09
N GLY A 261 -6.41 8.12 -3.49
CA GLY A 261 -7.38 8.99 -4.16
C GLY A 261 -8.55 8.27 -4.81
N HIS A 262 -9.65 8.05 -4.06
CA HIS A 262 -10.99 7.99 -4.64
C HIS A 262 -12.06 8.40 -3.63
N SER A 263 -13.08 9.15 -4.10
CA SER A 263 -14.13 9.68 -3.22
C SER A 263 -15.25 8.68 -2.93
N THR A 264 -15.34 7.57 -3.68
CA THR A 264 -16.51 6.68 -3.65
C THR A 264 -16.24 5.29 -3.07
N ASN A 265 -15.01 4.77 -3.18
CA ASN A 265 -14.69 3.39 -2.73
C ASN A 265 -13.36 3.35 -1.98
N GLU A 266 -13.42 3.38 -0.66
CA GLU A 266 -12.25 3.23 0.19
C GLU A 266 -11.70 1.80 0.10
N THR A 267 -10.41 1.65 -0.17
CA THR A 267 -9.72 0.36 -0.20
C THR A 267 -9.43 -0.16 1.22
N VAL A 268 -9.17 -1.47 1.37
CA VAL A 268 -8.80 -2.04 2.67
C VAL A 268 -7.50 -1.44 3.19
N ALA A 269 -6.50 -1.23 2.31
CA ALA A 269 -5.23 -0.60 2.67
C ALA A 269 -5.43 0.82 3.25
N GLU A 270 -6.34 1.61 2.67
CA GLU A 270 -6.71 2.93 3.20
C GLU A 270 -7.40 2.82 4.56
N SER A 271 -8.36 1.89 4.68
CA SER A 271 -9.13 1.68 5.92
C SER A 271 -8.28 1.25 7.11
N ILE A 272 -7.15 0.57 6.90
CA ILE A 272 -6.26 0.07 7.97
C ILE A 272 -5.04 0.95 8.23
N SER A 273 -4.72 1.86 7.31
CA SER A 273 -3.58 2.78 7.45
C SER A 273 -3.81 3.76 8.62
N PHE A 274 -2.74 4.39 9.09
CA PHE A 274 -2.78 5.40 10.15
C PHE A 274 -3.76 6.53 9.82
N ALA A 275 -3.69 7.04 8.59
CA ALA A 275 -4.64 8.00 8.05
C ALA A 275 -4.70 7.87 6.53
N ASN A 276 -5.89 8.09 5.95
CA ASN A 276 -6.09 8.14 4.51
C ASN A 276 -6.50 9.54 4.05
N PHE A 277 -6.15 9.88 2.83
CA PHE A 277 -6.45 11.17 2.21
C PHE A 277 -6.92 10.95 0.78
N ILE A 278 -7.98 11.65 0.39
CA ILE A 278 -8.59 11.51 -0.94
C ILE A 278 -7.61 11.90 -2.05
N THR A 279 -6.66 12.81 -1.79
CA THR A 279 -5.70 13.25 -2.79
C THR A 279 -4.28 13.34 -2.21
N PRO A 280 -3.26 13.16 -3.05
CA PRO A 280 -1.88 13.44 -2.66
C PRO A 280 -1.65 14.85 -2.12
N THR A 281 -2.36 15.83 -2.67
CA THR A 281 -2.31 17.22 -2.21
C THR A 281 -2.85 17.36 -0.79
N ALA A 282 -3.99 16.71 -0.47
CA ALA A 282 -4.55 16.72 0.88
C ALA A 282 -3.61 16.06 1.90
N LEU A 283 -2.91 14.98 1.49
CA LEU A 283 -1.88 14.36 2.31
C LEU A 283 -0.71 15.32 2.58
N ALA A 284 -0.23 16.04 1.54
CA ALA A 284 0.82 17.04 1.70
C ALA A 284 0.38 18.17 2.64
N GLU A 285 -0.84 18.66 2.48
CA GLU A 285 -1.42 19.69 3.35
C GLU A 285 -1.54 19.22 4.79
N PHE A 286 -1.91 17.96 5.03
CA PHE A 286 -1.93 17.40 6.38
C PHE A 286 -0.55 17.44 7.03
N ILE A 287 0.50 17.01 6.33
CA ILE A 287 1.88 17.09 6.81
C ILE A 287 2.24 18.55 7.12
N LEU A 288 2.00 19.48 6.18
CA LEU A 288 2.29 20.89 6.36
C LEU A 288 1.51 21.53 7.53
N ASN A 289 0.27 21.13 7.72
CA ASN A 289 -0.56 21.65 8.81
C ASN A 289 -0.02 21.28 10.20
N LYS A 290 0.66 20.11 10.33
CA LYS A 290 1.37 19.75 11.57
C LYS A 290 2.42 20.82 11.92
N PHE A 291 3.19 21.26 10.93
CA PHE A 291 4.22 22.29 11.13
C PHE A 291 3.62 23.66 11.37
N LYS A 292 2.58 24.03 10.59
CA LYS A 292 1.89 25.32 10.78
C LYS A 292 1.29 25.42 12.19
N THR A 293 0.57 24.40 12.64
CA THR A 293 -0.02 24.37 13.98
C THR A 293 1.04 24.49 15.07
N PHE A 294 2.18 23.85 14.88
CA PHE A 294 3.31 23.97 15.81
C PHE A 294 3.88 25.38 15.83
N ASP A 295 4.11 25.98 14.65
CA ASP A 295 4.57 27.37 14.52
C ASP A 295 3.58 28.37 15.13
N ASP A 296 2.29 28.22 14.86
CA ASP A 296 1.24 29.07 15.43
C ASP A 296 1.22 28.97 16.96
N SER A 297 1.43 27.77 17.48
CA SER A 297 1.55 27.54 18.92
C SER A 297 2.78 28.23 19.53
N LEU A 298 3.92 28.15 18.83
CA LEU A 298 5.15 28.86 19.22
C LEU A 298 4.97 30.39 19.18
N GLU A 299 4.37 30.92 18.11
CA GLU A 299 4.13 32.35 17.99
C GLU A 299 3.14 32.85 19.04
N ALA A 300 2.08 32.06 19.35
CA ALA A 300 1.15 32.37 20.45
C ALA A 300 1.87 32.41 21.80
N ILE A 301 2.75 31.45 22.07
CA ILE A 301 3.56 31.40 23.29
C ILE A 301 4.48 32.65 23.36
N LYS A 302 5.15 32.98 22.25
CA LYS A 302 6.05 34.13 22.14
C LYS A 302 5.29 35.43 22.37
N GLN A 303 4.09 35.59 21.75
CA GLN A 303 3.24 36.73 21.95
C GLN A 303 2.75 36.85 23.40
N ASN A 304 2.35 35.73 24.02
CA ASN A 304 1.95 35.69 25.41
C ASN A 304 3.11 36.08 26.35
N ILE A 305 4.30 35.52 26.11
CA ILE A 305 5.51 35.92 26.86
C ILE A 305 5.77 37.43 26.71
N SER A 306 5.73 37.91 25.47
CA SER A 306 5.92 39.33 25.19
C SER A 306 4.86 40.23 25.87
N LYS A 307 3.57 39.79 25.81
CA LYS A 307 2.45 40.51 26.43
C LYS A 307 2.58 40.54 27.94
N TYR A 308 2.82 39.40 28.57
CA TYR A 308 2.97 39.30 30.02
C TYR A 308 4.21 40.03 30.50
N SER A 309 5.33 39.94 29.77
CA SER A 309 6.54 40.72 30.08
C SER A 309 6.26 42.24 30.03
N LYS A 310 5.53 42.74 28.99
CA LYS A 310 5.15 44.14 28.91
C LYS A 310 4.19 44.58 30.02
N ILE A 311 3.23 43.71 30.38
CA ILE A 311 2.31 43.98 31.50
C ILE A 311 3.08 44.06 32.83
N ILE A 312 3.92 43.04 33.07
CA ILE A 312 4.77 43.03 34.29
C ILE A 312 5.69 44.21 34.33
N ILE A 313 6.37 44.54 33.20
CA ILE A 313 7.24 45.69 33.11
C ILE A 313 6.44 47.00 33.37
N LYS A 314 5.24 47.12 32.78
CA LYS A 314 4.40 48.29 32.98
C LYS A 314 3.89 48.44 34.42
N GLU A 315 3.51 47.29 35.06
CA GLU A 315 3.13 47.27 36.47
C GLU A 315 4.33 47.58 37.37
N GLU A 316 5.48 46.98 37.08
CA GLU A 316 6.69 47.29 37.86
C GLU A 316 7.18 48.73 37.68
N PHE A 317 7.03 49.32 36.46
CA PHE A 317 7.27 50.76 36.28
C PHE A 317 6.30 51.62 37.09
N LYS A 318 5.01 51.22 37.18
CA LYS A 318 4.04 51.90 38.07
C LYS A 318 4.43 51.76 39.54
N ASN A 319 4.79 50.55 39.93
CA ASN A 319 5.25 50.26 41.28
C ASN A 319 6.54 51.01 41.61
N LEU A 320 7.50 51.06 40.68
CA LEU A 320 8.72 51.85 40.80
C LEU A 320 8.41 53.36 40.93
N SER A 321 7.43 53.85 40.16
CA SER A 321 7.00 55.24 40.29
C SER A 321 6.33 55.53 41.62
N TYR A 322 5.51 54.59 42.12
CA TYR A 322 4.92 54.64 43.45
C TYR A 322 6.01 54.50 44.54
N LEU A 323 6.89 53.54 44.37
CA LEU A 323 8.01 53.31 45.32
C LEU A 323 9.06 54.43 45.28
N LYS A 324 9.27 55.09 44.11
CA LYS A 324 10.12 56.29 44.07
C LYS A 324 9.58 57.37 44.98
N ASN A 325 8.27 57.52 45.02
CA ASN A 325 7.63 58.46 45.93
C ASN A 325 7.66 57.95 47.41
N PHE A 326 7.56 56.66 47.63
CA PHE A 326 7.67 56.01 48.94
C PHE A 326 9.13 55.89 49.43
N LEU A 327 10.08 55.69 48.47
CA LEU A 327 11.53 55.62 48.74
C LEU A 327 12.14 56.94 49.22
N ILE A 328 11.53 58.04 48.92
CA ILE A 328 11.90 59.34 49.53
C ILE A 328 11.73 59.28 51.06
N THR A 329 10.89 58.34 51.54
CA THR A 329 10.56 58.20 52.98
C THR A 329 11.13 56.91 53.64
N ASN A 330 11.32 55.76 52.92
CA ASN A 330 11.68 54.49 53.60
C ASN A 330 12.49 53.51 52.66
N SER A 331 13.63 53.90 52.23
CA SER A 331 14.21 53.45 51.00
C SER A 331 14.90 52.06 50.87
N LYS A 332 15.65 51.62 51.84
CA LYS A 332 16.64 50.56 51.53
C LYS A 332 16.11 49.14 51.57
N ASN A 333 15.22 48.80 52.49
CA ASN A 333 14.76 47.43 52.71
C ASN A 333 13.83 46.91 51.59
N ILE A 334 13.07 47.82 50.95
CA ILE A 334 12.14 47.47 49.87
C ILE A 334 12.88 47.17 48.55
N ILE A 335 13.98 47.90 48.28
CA ILE A 335 14.82 47.66 47.10
C ILE A 335 15.46 46.29 47.18
N ASP A 336 15.97 45.91 48.35
CA ASP A 336 16.60 44.62 48.57
C ASP A 336 15.59 43.44 48.49
N ASP A 337 14.35 43.68 48.91
CA ASP A 337 13.28 42.66 48.80
C ASP A 337 12.84 42.46 47.30
N LYS A 338 12.72 43.58 46.54
CA LYS A 338 12.37 43.47 45.13
C LYS A 338 13.48 42.82 44.30
N HIS A 339 14.75 43.09 44.61
CA HIS A 339 15.88 42.44 43.97
C HIS A 339 15.91 40.91 44.26
N ARG A 340 15.58 40.47 45.45
CA ARG A 340 15.46 39.08 45.80
C ARG A 340 14.32 38.34 45.08
N ASN A 341 13.15 39.03 44.96
CA ASN A 341 12.00 38.49 44.22
C ASN A 341 12.26 38.36 42.70
N LEU A 342 12.97 39.31 42.10
CA LEU A 342 13.40 39.21 40.68
C LEU A 342 14.35 38.05 40.44
N SER A 343 15.27 37.79 41.37
CA SER A 343 16.20 36.70 41.30
C SER A 343 15.49 35.34 41.43
N TYR A 344 14.52 35.25 42.36
CA TYR A 344 13.69 34.09 42.52
C TYR A 344 12.85 33.77 41.23
N LEU A 345 12.20 34.80 40.67
CA LEU A 345 11.42 34.63 39.44
C LEU A 345 12.28 34.20 38.24
N LYS A 346 13.48 34.78 38.13
CA LYS A 346 14.45 34.41 37.09
C LYS A 346 14.86 32.94 37.23
N ASN A 347 15.16 32.50 38.44
CA ASN A 347 15.52 31.10 38.70
C ASN A 347 14.35 30.15 38.48
N PHE A 348 13.15 30.54 38.94
CA PHE A 348 11.93 29.76 38.74
C PHE A 348 11.58 29.56 37.24
N LEU A 349 11.63 30.64 36.43
CA LEU A 349 11.38 30.56 35.00
C LEU A 349 12.44 29.72 34.29
N THR A 350 13.72 29.86 34.67
CA THR A 350 14.82 29.09 34.07
C THR A 350 14.69 27.60 34.38
N ILE A 351 14.34 27.25 35.61
CA ILE A 351 14.18 25.87 36.04
C ILE A 351 12.95 25.22 35.37
N ASN A 352 11.81 25.94 35.35
CA ASN A 352 10.60 25.39 34.76
C ASN A 352 10.72 25.21 33.22
N ALA A 353 11.33 26.17 32.53
CA ALA A 353 11.60 26.03 31.09
C ALA A 353 12.52 24.84 30.81
N LYS A 354 13.57 24.67 31.64
CA LYS A 354 14.48 23.52 31.54
C LYS A 354 13.76 22.19 31.79
N ASN A 355 12.93 22.11 32.82
CA ASN A 355 12.18 20.91 33.18
C ASN A 355 11.17 20.52 32.08
N ILE A 356 10.50 21.50 31.45
CA ILE A 356 9.57 21.25 30.34
C ILE A 356 10.32 20.65 29.15
N ILE A 357 11.46 21.28 28.77
CA ILE A 357 12.28 20.77 27.65
C ILE A 357 12.83 19.38 27.93
N GLU A 358 13.31 19.10 29.15
CA GLU A 358 13.82 17.77 29.53
C GLU A 358 12.70 16.73 29.52
N LYS A 359 11.49 17.10 29.99
CA LYS A 359 10.34 16.19 29.96
C LYS A 359 9.93 15.82 28.52
N GLU A 360 9.87 16.77 27.60
CA GLU A 360 9.55 16.48 26.22
C GLU A 360 10.66 15.68 25.50
N LYS A 361 11.93 15.99 25.78
CA LYS A 361 13.06 15.18 25.30
C LYS A 361 12.99 13.73 25.77
N SER A 362 12.67 13.53 27.04
CA SER A 362 12.53 12.18 27.61
C SER A 362 11.38 11.42 26.98
N LYS A 363 10.27 12.11 26.66
CA LYS A 363 9.13 11.51 25.99
C LYS A 363 9.51 11.03 24.58
N ILE A 364 10.15 11.90 23.79
CA ILE A 364 10.66 11.53 22.47
C ILE A 364 11.59 10.32 22.53
N ALA A 365 12.54 10.32 23.47
CA ALA A 365 13.48 9.21 23.63
C ALA A 365 12.79 7.88 24.02
N ASN A 366 11.69 7.95 24.78
CA ASN A 366 10.88 6.76 25.10
C ASN A 366 10.09 6.28 23.90
N ASP A 367 9.53 7.20 23.09
CA ASP A 367 8.81 6.86 21.86
C ASP A 367 9.75 6.22 20.82
N GLU A 368 10.98 6.73 20.69
CA GLU A 368 12.03 6.12 19.86
C GLU A 368 12.39 4.70 20.32
N LYS A 369 12.54 4.49 21.64
CA LYS A 369 12.78 3.16 22.20
C LYS A 369 11.62 2.21 21.93
N TYR A 370 10.40 2.69 22.07
CA TYR A 370 9.19 1.90 21.79
C TYR A 370 9.12 1.48 20.32
N LEU A 371 9.34 2.43 19.40
CA LEU A 371 9.41 2.16 17.96
C LEU A 371 10.52 1.16 17.61
N SER A 372 11.69 1.32 18.23
CA SER A 372 12.80 0.37 18.06
C SER A 372 12.48 -1.04 18.57
N ALA A 373 11.71 -1.14 19.66
CA ALA A 373 11.27 -2.43 20.20
C ALA A 373 10.25 -3.15 19.32
N LEU A 374 9.42 -2.38 18.61
CA LEU A 374 8.42 -2.91 17.66
C LEU A 374 9.02 -3.31 16.29
N ASN A 375 10.28 -2.97 16.07
CA ASN A 375 10.94 -3.30 14.80
C ASN A 375 11.06 -4.82 14.62
N PRO A 376 10.42 -5.41 13.62
CA PRO A 376 10.48 -6.85 13.36
C PRO A 376 11.91 -7.38 13.18
N ILE A 377 12.82 -6.56 12.68
CA ILE A 377 14.23 -6.95 12.54
C ILE A 377 14.87 -7.24 13.91
N ASN A 378 14.51 -6.48 14.93
CA ASN A 378 15.01 -6.72 16.28
C ASN A 378 14.44 -8.01 16.88
N ILE A 379 13.23 -8.40 16.48
CA ILE A 379 12.62 -9.68 16.87
C ILE A 379 13.37 -10.83 16.18
N LEU A 380 13.64 -10.70 14.90
CA LEU A 380 14.42 -11.67 14.13
C LEU A 380 15.84 -11.83 14.71
N ARG A 381 16.50 -10.72 15.10
CA ARG A 381 17.82 -10.76 15.75
C ARG A 381 17.83 -11.46 17.11
N LYS A 382 16.71 -11.54 17.81
CA LYS A 382 16.57 -12.33 19.07
C LYS A 382 16.46 -13.83 18.84
N GLY A 383 16.58 -14.29 17.60
CA GLY A 383 16.51 -15.70 17.23
C GLY A 383 15.13 -16.18 16.81
N TYR A 384 14.14 -15.29 16.77
CA TYR A 384 12.86 -15.62 16.15
C TYR A 384 13.03 -15.66 14.64
N THR A 385 12.22 -16.46 14.00
CA THR A 385 12.23 -16.60 12.55
C THR A 385 10.81 -16.45 12.02
N ILE A 386 10.71 -15.99 10.81
CA ILE A 386 9.44 -16.02 10.06
C ILE A 386 9.55 -17.20 9.09
N THR A 387 8.67 -18.16 9.30
CA THR A 387 8.64 -19.36 8.47
C THR A 387 7.43 -19.31 7.55
N SER A 388 7.66 -19.53 6.28
CA SER A 388 6.62 -19.50 5.24
C SER A 388 6.73 -20.70 4.30
N THR A 389 5.63 -21.09 3.71
CA THR A 389 5.56 -22.04 2.61
C THR A 389 4.72 -21.43 1.50
N ASN A 390 5.19 -21.49 0.27
CA ASN A 390 4.52 -20.92 -0.91
C ASN A 390 4.12 -19.43 -0.73
N GLY A 391 4.94 -18.64 -0.02
CA GLY A 391 4.68 -17.22 0.23
C GLY A 391 3.73 -16.91 1.39
N HIS A 392 3.20 -17.93 2.09
CA HIS A 392 2.33 -17.77 3.26
C HIS A 392 3.07 -18.08 4.55
N ILE A 393 2.92 -17.20 5.55
CA ILE A 393 3.53 -17.42 6.86
C ILE A 393 2.83 -18.60 7.55
N ILE A 394 3.61 -19.55 8.02
CA ILE A 394 3.12 -20.72 8.77
C ILE A 394 2.79 -20.28 10.19
N GLN A 395 1.53 -20.36 10.59
CA GLN A 395 1.07 -20.06 11.95
C GLN A 395 0.74 -21.31 12.76
N SER A 396 0.57 -22.43 12.10
CA SER A 396 0.26 -23.71 12.73
C SER A 396 0.94 -24.85 11.95
N TYR A 397 1.35 -25.89 12.66
CA TYR A 397 1.95 -27.07 12.05
C TYR A 397 1.03 -27.77 11.03
N ASN A 398 -0.29 -27.60 11.16
CA ASN A 398 -1.28 -28.17 10.24
C ASN A 398 -1.29 -27.49 8.85
N GLN A 399 -0.55 -26.40 8.70
CA GLN A 399 -0.44 -25.66 7.43
C GLN A 399 0.71 -26.17 6.55
N VAL A 400 1.42 -27.20 7.01
CA VAL A 400 2.56 -27.76 6.31
C VAL A 400 2.31 -29.24 6.05
N THR A 401 2.55 -29.66 4.83
CA THR A 401 2.47 -31.07 4.43
C THR A 401 3.86 -31.62 4.12
N LYS A 402 4.01 -32.92 4.30
CA LYS A 402 5.28 -33.62 3.99
C LYS A 402 5.72 -33.32 2.56
N GLY A 403 6.92 -32.79 2.40
CA GLY A 403 7.50 -32.41 1.12
C GLY A 403 7.40 -30.93 0.78
N ASP A 404 6.69 -30.13 1.58
CA ASP A 404 6.59 -28.69 1.35
C ASP A 404 7.93 -28.00 1.53
N LYS A 405 8.22 -27.07 0.64
CA LYS A 405 9.39 -26.20 0.77
C LYS A 405 9.06 -25.06 1.73
N ILE A 406 9.84 -25.00 2.78
CA ILE A 406 9.71 -24.00 3.83
C ILE A 406 10.83 -22.96 3.66
N GLU A 407 10.49 -21.71 3.55
CA GLU A 407 11.41 -20.59 3.63
C GLU A 407 11.40 -20.04 5.06
N THR A 408 12.55 -20.01 5.69
CA THR A 408 12.71 -19.42 7.02
C THR A 408 13.60 -18.20 6.91
N ILE A 409 13.06 -17.05 7.33
CA ILE A 409 13.74 -15.75 7.34
C ILE A 409 14.28 -15.49 8.74
N THR A 410 15.57 -15.21 8.79
CA THR A 410 16.31 -14.81 9.97
C THR A 410 16.70 -13.33 9.86
N SER A 411 17.39 -12.80 10.86
CA SER A 411 17.86 -11.41 10.88
C SER A 411 18.92 -11.07 9.82
N ASP A 412 19.59 -12.06 9.29
CA ASP A 412 20.78 -11.93 8.42
C ASP A 412 20.62 -12.62 7.07
N GLY A 413 19.49 -13.28 6.85
CA GLY A 413 19.23 -13.96 5.59
C GLY A 413 18.03 -14.86 5.64
N LYS A 414 17.96 -15.72 4.66
CA LYS A 414 16.92 -16.74 4.55
C LYS A 414 17.51 -18.07 4.13
N PHE A 415 16.94 -19.13 4.61
CA PHE A 415 17.26 -20.48 4.19
C PHE A 415 16.00 -21.29 3.91
N TYR A 416 16.19 -22.36 3.19
CA TYR A 416 15.10 -23.21 2.76
C TYR A 416 15.27 -24.59 3.38
N SER A 417 14.17 -25.19 3.79
CA SER A 417 14.09 -26.57 4.28
C SER A 417 12.89 -27.26 3.65
N THR A 418 12.81 -28.54 3.84
CA THR A 418 11.65 -29.34 3.39
C THR A 418 11.01 -29.93 4.63
N ALA A 419 9.68 -29.94 4.66
CA ALA A 419 8.95 -30.57 5.74
C ALA A 419 9.05 -32.11 5.59
N ASP A 420 9.45 -32.79 6.65
CA ASP A 420 9.54 -34.27 6.73
C ASP A 420 8.21 -34.93 7.11
#